data_9aee4a5cd0ecb83010324e9fbdb9c56c
#
_entry.id   9aee4a5cd0ecb83010324e9fbdb9c56c
#
_cell.length_a   1.000
_cell.length_b   1.000
_cell.length_c   1.000
_cell.angle_alpha   90.00
_cell.angle_beta   90.00
_cell.angle_gamma   90.00
#
_symmetry.space_group_name_H-M   'P 1'
#
loop_
_entity.id
_entity.type
_entity.pdbx_description
1 polymer ?
#
loop_
_entity_poly.entity_id
_entity_poly.type
_entity_poly.pdbx_seq_one_letter_code
_entity_poly.pdbx_strand_id
1 'polypeptide(L)'
;MSYNPYDNVLATVENAANILGYKPAEYEAVKYPERELSVSVPVRMDDGSVKVFKGYRVQHSTVRGPAKGGIRYHQNVNLDEVKALSAWMTFKCAVADIPYGGGKGGVVVDPTTLSDGEKQRLTRRFTSMISPIIGPDKDIPAPDVGTNAEVMGWIMDTYSMLNGHSTPAVVTGKPIALGGSEGRNEATGRGIMLNTLYICQKLGIDIKAATVTIQGMGNVGSVTAKLLNKEGAKIVAVSDVSGGIYNGNGLNIHAILEYLSVKGNLLSGYNEDGMKRISNEELLTLDTTILIPAALENQINKDNADKIKAKVIVEGANGPTTIEADEILDKKGVVLVPDILANSGGVIVSYFEWVQNLQSFEWTEEEVNSKLARKMSKAFENVYGIAKEKNVSLRTGAYLIALKSVVDTTKLRGIWP
;
A
#
# COMPACT_ATOMS: atom_id res chain seq x y z
N MET A 1 -3.30 -27.62 7.96
CA MET A 1 -2.90 -26.48 8.82
C MET A 1 -3.63 -25.26 8.30
N SER A 2 -4.16 -24.40 9.15
CA SER A 2 -4.77 -23.14 8.71
C SER A 2 -3.67 -22.27 8.09
N TYR A 3 -3.94 -21.63 6.95
CA TYR A 3 -3.05 -20.67 6.31
C TYR A 3 -2.67 -19.55 7.30
N ASN A 4 -1.37 -19.39 7.56
CA ASN A 4 -0.85 -18.28 8.36
C ASN A 4 -0.11 -17.30 7.42
N PRO A 5 -0.59 -16.06 7.22
CA PRO A 5 0.06 -15.10 6.34
C PRO A 5 1.50 -14.73 6.77
N TYR A 6 1.85 -14.93 8.05
CA TYR A 6 3.20 -14.69 8.53
C TYR A 6 4.22 -15.71 8.03
N ASP A 7 3.80 -16.94 7.72
CA ASP A 7 4.69 -17.97 7.15
C ASP A 7 5.22 -17.53 5.77
N ASN A 8 4.42 -16.80 4.99
CA ASN A 8 4.87 -16.22 3.73
C ASN A 8 5.95 -15.15 3.91
N VAL A 9 5.86 -14.38 4.99
CA VAL A 9 6.90 -13.39 5.35
C VAL A 9 8.21 -14.10 5.62
N LEU A 10 8.16 -15.16 6.45
CA LEU A 10 9.36 -15.94 6.82
C LEU A 10 10.00 -16.57 5.59
N ALA A 11 9.21 -17.21 4.73
CA ALA A 11 9.70 -17.82 3.49
C ALA A 11 10.36 -16.79 2.56
N THR A 12 9.77 -15.59 2.44
CA THR A 12 10.31 -14.49 1.62
C THR A 12 11.64 -14.00 2.18
N VAL A 13 11.75 -13.83 3.50
CA VAL A 13 12.99 -13.41 4.17
C VAL A 13 14.09 -14.44 3.96
N GLU A 14 13.78 -15.73 4.14
CA GLU A 14 14.76 -16.82 3.95
C GLU A 14 15.24 -16.92 2.52
N ASN A 15 14.34 -16.83 1.54
CA ASN A 15 14.73 -16.83 0.14
C ASN A 15 15.65 -15.64 -0.20
N ALA A 16 15.31 -14.45 0.21
CA ALA A 16 16.12 -13.26 -0.01
C ALA A 16 17.49 -13.37 0.69
N ALA A 17 17.54 -13.88 1.92
CA ALA A 17 18.76 -14.09 2.68
C ALA A 17 19.70 -15.09 1.99
N ASN A 18 19.16 -16.19 1.47
CA ASN A 18 19.92 -17.20 0.72
C ASN A 18 20.56 -16.61 -0.54
N ILE A 19 19.81 -15.82 -1.32
CA ILE A 19 20.33 -15.16 -2.53
C ILE A 19 21.43 -14.13 -2.19
N LEU A 20 21.28 -13.42 -1.07
CA LEU A 20 22.28 -12.47 -0.57
C LEU A 20 23.50 -13.14 0.07
N GLY A 21 23.44 -14.44 0.36
CA GLY A 21 24.51 -15.20 1.02
C GLY A 21 24.62 -14.91 2.51
N TYR A 22 23.53 -14.46 3.16
CA TYR A 22 23.52 -14.22 4.61
C TYR A 22 23.45 -15.52 5.41
N LYS A 23 24.17 -15.56 6.54
CA LYS A 23 24.04 -16.65 7.51
C LYS A 23 22.80 -16.41 8.37
N PRO A 24 22.13 -17.46 8.90
CA PRO A 24 20.94 -17.31 9.74
C PRO A 24 21.06 -16.27 10.85
N ALA A 25 22.19 -16.25 11.57
CA ALA A 25 22.44 -15.29 12.65
C ALA A 25 22.41 -13.81 12.21
N GLU A 26 22.59 -13.51 10.92
CA GLU A 26 22.64 -12.13 10.43
C GLU A 26 21.25 -11.53 10.22
N TYR A 27 20.22 -12.36 10.01
CA TYR A 27 18.87 -11.92 9.73
C TYR A 27 17.80 -12.52 10.68
N GLU A 28 18.22 -13.29 11.68
CA GLU A 28 17.26 -13.94 12.60
C GLU A 28 16.32 -12.93 13.26
N ALA A 29 16.82 -11.78 13.71
CA ALA A 29 15.99 -10.73 14.30
C ALA A 29 14.91 -10.17 13.35
N VAL A 30 15.11 -10.27 12.02
CA VAL A 30 14.13 -9.80 11.03
C VAL A 30 12.91 -10.72 10.93
N LYS A 31 12.98 -11.92 11.47
CA LYS A 31 11.91 -12.90 11.48
C LYS A 31 10.85 -12.65 12.55
N TYR A 32 11.10 -11.76 13.48
CA TYR A 32 10.23 -11.54 14.65
C TYR A 32 9.90 -10.07 14.83
N PRO A 33 8.62 -9.73 15.13
CA PRO A 33 8.27 -8.39 15.55
C PRO A 33 8.99 -8.00 16.85
N GLU A 34 9.47 -6.75 16.93
CA GLU A 34 10.07 -6.22 18.16
C GLU A 34 9.04 -6.09 19.29
N ARG A 35 7.79 -5.79 18.98
CA ARG A 35 6.71 -5.61 19.96
C ARG A 35 5.37 -6.00 19.40
N GLU A 36 4.58 -6.68 20.24
CA GLU A 36 3.19 -7.04 19.99
C GLU A 36 2.35 -6.55 21.17
N LEU A 37 1.37 -5.68 20.92
CA LEU A 37 0.44 -5.18 21.93
C LEU A 37 -0.99 -5.60 21.56
N SER A 38 -1.63 -6.35 22.47
CA SER A 38 -3.05 -6.67 22.42
C SER A 38 -3.80 -5.91 23.51
N VAL A 39 -4.90 -5.29 23.17
CA VAL A 39 -5.70 -4.47 24.11
C VAL A 39 -7.18 -4.82 24.03
N SER A 40 -7.86 -4.69 25.16
CA SER A 40 -9.34 -4.74 25.25
C SER A 40 -9.88 -3.33 25.28
N VAL A 41 -10.74 -2.97 24.33
CA VAL A 41 -11.24 -1.60 24.11
C VAL A 41 -12.71 -1.52 24.49
N PRO A 42 -13.06 -1.16 25.75
CA PRO A 42 -14.43 -0.97 26.17
C PRO A 42 -14.98 0.35 25.61
N VAL A 43 -16.14 0.27 24.97
CA VAL A 43 -16.84 1.40 24.36
C VAL A 43 -18.27 1.46 24.83
N ARG A 44 -18.74 2.62 25.28
CA ARG A 44 -20.16 2.87 25.54
C ARG A 44 -20.87 3.08 24.20
N MET A 45 -21.86 2.22 23.93
CA MET A 45 -22.66 2.29 22.73
C MET A 45 -23.75 3.36 22.85
N ASP A 46 -24.41 3.70 21.74
CA ASP A 46 -25.46 4.73 21.72
C ASP A 46 -26.71 4.30 22.50
N ASP A 47 -26.96 3.00 22.63
CA ASP A 47 -28.02 2.42 23.46
C ASP A 47 -27.68 2.37 24.97
N GLY A 48 -26.52 2.89 25.37
CA GLY A 48 -26.04 2.89 26.75
C GLY A 48 -25.31 1.60 27.19
N SER A 49 -25.34 0.55 26.40
CA SER A 49 -24.59 -0.70 26.68
C SER A 49 -23.09 -0.48 26.57
N VAL A 50 -22.30 -1.43 27.06
CA VAL A 50 -20.84 -1.45 26.89
C VAL A 50 -20.46 -2.66 26.06
N LYS A 51 -19.79 -2.42 24.92
CA LYS A 51 -19.14 -3.46 24.13
C LYS A 51 -17.64 -3.37 24.31
N VAL A 52 -16.98 -4.54 24.30
CA VAL A 52 -15.51 -4.63 24.39
C VAL A 52 -14.99 -5.17 23.06
N PHE A 53 -14.18 -4.37 22.38
CA PHE A 53 -13.53 -4.75 21.14
C PHE A 53 -12.08 -5.16 21.40
N LYS A 54 -11.56 -6.08 20.59
CA LYS A 54 -10.17 -6.48 20.65
C LYS A 54 -9.35 -5.65 19.67
N GLY A 55 -8.26 -5.06 20.16
CA GLY A 55 -7.38 -4.25 19.34
C GLY A 55 -5.94 -4.76 19.41
N TYR A 56 -5.17 -4.47 18.33
CA TYR A 56 -3.77 -4.85 18.20
C TYR A 56 -2.93 -3.70 17.68
N ARG A 57 -1.68 -3.59 18.14
CA ARG A 57 -0.62 -2.82 17.49
C ARG A 57 0.66 -3.63 17.52
N VAL A 58 1.25 -3.87 16.34
CA VAL A 58 2.50 -4.61 16.18
C VAL A 58 3.54 -3.69 15.56
N GLN A 59 4.74 -3.67 16.15
CA GLN A 59 5.94 -3.03 15.61
C GLN A 59 6.89 -4.15 15.18
N HIS A 60 7.00 -4.36 13.87
CA HIS A 60 7.88 -5.40 13.35
C HIS A 60 9.33 -5.01 13.46
N SER A 61 9.69 -3.78 13.08
CA SER A 61 11.05 -3.28 13.24
C SER A 61 11.07 -1.77 13.40
N THR A 62 11.97 -1.27 14.26
CA THR A 62 12.30 0.15 14.42
C THR A 62 13.75 0.45 14.08
N VAL A 63 14.46 -0.50 13.51
CA VAL A 63 15.90 -0.38 13.24
C VAL A 63 16.24 0.77 12.30
N ARG A 64 15.37 1.06 11.32
CA ARG A 64 15.55 2.15 10.35
C ARG A 64 14.91 3.48 10.78
N GLY A 65 14.15 3.51 11.86
CA GLY A 65 13.41 4.66 12.35
C GLY A 65 12.10 4.26 12.98
N PRO A 66 11.21 5.20 13.31
CA PRO A 66 9.94 4.88 13.94
C PRO A 66 9.13 3.89 13.10
N ALA A 67 8.41 2.99 13.76
CA ALA A 67 7.51 2.07 13.09
C ALA A 67 6.44 2.85 12.32
N LYS A 68 6.01 2.34 11.16
CA LYS A 68 5.02 3.01 10.30
C LYS A 68 4.02 2.02 9.76
N GLY A 69 2.72 2.34 9.88
CA GLY A 69 1.69 1.53 9.22
C GLY A 69 0.27 1.83 9.66
N GLY A 70 -0.68 1.39 8.84
CA GLY A 70 -2.09 1.66 9.00
C GLY A 70 -2.74 1.01 10.21
N ILE A 71 -3.93 1.50 10.56
CA ILE A 71 -4.86 0.89 11.52
C ILE A 71 -6.08 0.42 10.73
N ARG A 72 -6.37 -0.87 10.80
CA ARG A 72 -7.49 -1.52 10.11
C ARG A 72 -8.67 -1.75 11.05
N TYR A 73 -9.86 -1.36 10.62
CA TYR A 73 -11.11 -1.76 11.28
C TYR A 73 -11.82 -2.78 10.38
N HIS A 74 -11.79 -4.04 10.82
CA HIS A 74 -12.42 -5.12 10.09
C HIS A 74 -12.72 -6.29 11.02
N GLN A 75 -13.82 -7.00 10.81
CA GLN A 75 -14.27 -8.10 11.66
C GLN A 75 -13.31 -9.31 11.67
N ASN A 76 -12.49 -9.48 10.63
CA ASN A 76 -11.57 -10.61 10.51
C ASN A 76 -10.14 -10.27 10.98
N VAL A 77 -9.89 -9.07 11.51
CA VAL A 77 -8.57 -8.69 12.05
C VAL A 77 -8.13 -9.69 13.12
N ASN A 78 -6.94 -10.22 12.96
CA ASN A 78 -6.29 -11.09 13.93
C ASN A 78 -4.80 -10.76 14.07
N LEU A 79 -4.16 -11.30 15.11
CA LEU A 79 -2.78 -10.94 15.43
C LEU A 79 -1.78 -11.36 14.35
N ASP A 80 -1.94 -12.55 13.77
CA ASP A 80 -1.01 -13.07 12.75
C ASP A 80 -1.09 -12.26 11.45
N GLU A 81 -2.30 -11.83 11.04
CA GLU A 81 -2.48 -10.89 9.94
C GLU A 81 -1.77 -9.56 10.23
N VAL A 82 -1.96 -9.00 11.43
CA VAL A 82 -1.33 -7.72 11.83
C VAL A 82 0.20 -7.85 11.85
N LYS A 83 0.74 -8.99 12.31
CA LYS A 83 2.18 -9.31 12.27
C LYS A 83 2.69 -9.31 10.82
N ALA A 84 2.04 -10.06 9.93
CA ALA A 84 2.42 -10.14 8.53
C ALA A 84 2.42 -8.74 7.87
N LEU A 85 1.35 -7.99 8.05
CA LEU A 85 1.21 -6.65 7.50
C LEU A 85 2.24 -5.67 8.07
N SER A 86 2.65 -5.81 9.35
CA SER A 86 3.69 -4.98 9.93
C SER A 86 5.08 -5.28 9.34
N ALA A 87 5.38 -6.54 9.03
CA ALA A 87 6.60 -6.94 8.35
C ALA A 87 6.65 -6.42 6.90
N TRP A 88 5.53 -6.54 6.15
CA TRP A 88 5.41 -5.94 4.82
C TRP A 88 5.67 -4.44 4.83
N MET A 89 5.23 -3.72 5.87
CA MET A 89 5.52 -2.30 6.03
C MET A 89 7.01 -2.03 6.24
N THR A 90 7.74 -2.86 7.01
CA THR A 90 9.20 -2.76 7.14
C THR A 90 9.87 -2.84 5.78
N PHE A 91 9.50 -3.83 4.97
CA PHE A 91 10.10 -4.03 3.64
C PHE A 91 9.71 -2.92 2.67
N LYS A 92 8.44 -2.51 2.65
CA LYS A 92 7.98 -1.40 1.82
C LYS A 92 8.73 -0.10 2.11
N CYS A 93 8.91 0.26 3.38
CA CYS A 93 9.66 1.44 3.77
C CYS A 93 11.14 1.35 3.39
N ALA A 94 11.73 0.13 3.48
CA ALA A 94 13.11 -0.10 3.10
C ALA A 94 13.33 0.00 1.58
N VAL A 95 12.43 -0.56 0.74
CA VAL A 95 12.46 -0.41 -0.72
C VAL A 95 12.33 1.05 -1.14
N ALA A 96 11.40 1.78 -0.52
CA ALA A 96 11.17 3.20 -0.78
C ALA A 96 12.31 4.11 -0.28
N ASP A 97 13.29 3.55 0.42
CA ASP A 97 14.41 4.26 1.04
C ASP A 97 13.94 5.47 1.89
N ILE A 98 12.96 5.22 2.76
CA ILE A 98 12.48 6.18 3.75
C ILE A 98 12.86 5.74 5.15
N PRO A 99 13.12 6.68 6.10
CA PRO A 99 13.65 6.37 7.42
C PRO A 99 12.54 5.91 8.38
N TYR A 100 11.85 4.85 7.98
CA TYR A 100 10.83 4.20 8.77
C TYR A 100 11.11 2.70 8.93
N GLY A 101 10.71 2.19 10.08
CA GLY A 101 10.48 0.78 10.29
C GLY A 101 9.09 0.35 9.82
N GLY A 102 8.58 -0.76 10.35
CA GLY A 102 7.26 -1.28 10.03
C GLY A 102 6.39 -1.49 11.24
N GLY A 103 5.17 -1.02 11.15
CA GLY A 103 4.13 -1.25 12.14
C GLY A 103 2.77 -1.50 11.49
N LYS A 104 1.87 -2.09 12.25
CA LYS A 104 0.49 -2.29 11.83
C LYS A 104 -0.41 -2.36 13.06
N GLY A 105 -1.64 -1.89 12.92
CA GLY A 105 -2.65 -2.05 13.95
C GLY A 105 -3.98 -2.47 13.37
N GLY A 106 -4.89 -2.85 14.25
CA GLY A 106 -6.25 -3.12 13.87
C GLY A 106 -7.15 -3.32 15.07
N VAL A 107 -8.45 -3.18 14.82
CA VAL A 107 -9.50 -3.48 15.78
C VAL A 107 -10.48 -4.46 15.13
N VAL A 108 -10.84 -5.49 15.87
CA VAL A 108 -11.82 -6.50 15.45
C VAL A 108 -13.21 -5.89 15.55
N VAL A 109 -13.69 -5.32 14.46
CA VAL A 109 -14.98 -4.62 14.40
C VAL A 109 -15.47 -4.53 12.95
N ASP A 110 -16.75 -4.61 12.72
CA ASP A 110 -17.36 -4.17 11.47
C ASP A 110 -17.71 -2.68 11.60
N PRO A 111 -16.94 -1.77 10.96
CA PRO A 111 -17.15 -0.34 11.09
C PRO A 111 -18.48 0.15 10.48
N THR A 112 -19.12 -0.65 9.63
CA THR A 112 -20.41 -0.30 9.00
C THR A 112 -21.58 -0.41 9.98
N THR A 113 -21.39 -1.18 11.06
CA THR A 113 -22.40 -1.40 12.11
C THR A 113 -22.35 -0.34 13.21
N LEU A 114 -21.38 0.57 13.17
CA LEU A 114 -21.19 1.60 14.19
C LEU A 114 -21.68 2.97 13.69
N SER A 115 -22.29 3.75 14.59
CA SER A 115 -22.50 5.17 14.33
C SER A 115 -21.16 5.92 14.30
N ASP A 116 -21.16 7.15 13.78
CA ASP A 116 -19.94 7.98 13.77
C ASP A 116 -19.48 8.32 15.20
N GLY A 117 -20.44 8.52 16.13
CA GLY A 117 -20.13 8.71 17.55
C GLY A 117 -19.49 7.48 18.19
N GLU A 118 -19.97 6.28 17.86
CA GLU A 118 -19.39 5.02 18.34
C GLU A 118 -18.00 4.77 17.77
N LYS A 119 -17.80 5.03 16.47
CA LYS A 119 -16.47 4.97 15.82
C LYS A 119 -15.48 5.94 16.47
N GLN A 120 -15.94 7.16 16.78
CA GLN A 120 -15.09 8.14 17.45
C GLN A 120 -14.70 7.68 18.85
N ARG A 121 -15.65 7.18 19.66
CA ARG A 121 -15.36 6.65 21.00
C ARG A 121 -14.41 5.45 20.96
N LEU A 122 -14.64 4.52 20.00
CA LEU A 122 -13.76 3.37 19.78
C LEU A 122 -12.33 3.83 19.46
N THR A 123 -12.18 4.74 18.50
CA THR A 123 -10.89 5.26 18.07
C THR A 123 -10.15 5.96 19.21
N ARG A 124 -10.80 6.84 19.93
CA ARG A 124 -10.21 7.57 21.07
C ARG A 124 -9.78 6.61 22.17
N ARG A 125 -10.61 5.62 22.50
CA ARG A 125 -10.27 4.62 23.52
C ARG A 125 -9.12 3.73 23.06
N PHE A 126 -9.13 3.24 21.82
CA PHE A 126 -8.04 2.46 21.26
C PHE A 126 -6.72 3.26 21.25
N THR A 127 -6.76 4.53 20.83
CA THR A 127 -5.60 5.42 20.84
C THR A 127 -5.02 5.58 22.25
N SER A 128 -5.85 5.80 23.25
CA SER A 128 -5.39 5.88 24.66
C SER A 128 -4.69 4.60 25.11
N MET A 129 -5.16 3.42 24.66
CA MET A 129 -4.58 2.14 25.07
C MET A 129 -3.25 1.84 24.38
N ILE A 130 -3.05 2.31 23.16
CA ILE A 130 -1.79 2.12 22.42
C ILE A 130 -0.83 3.32 22.57
N SER A 131 -1.24 4.42 23.22
CA SER A 131 -0.43 5.63 23.37
C SER A 131 0.98 5.42 23.97
N PRO A 132 1.23 4.43 24.85
CA PRO A 132 2.59 4.20 25.35
C PRO A 132 3.61 3.81 24.29
N ILE A 133 3.17 3.18 23.20
CA ILE A 133 4.06 2.67 22.14
C ILE A 133 4.01 3.47 20.85
N ILE A 134 3.01 4.34 20.63
CA ILE A 134 2.96 5.23 19.48
C ILE A 134 3.59 6.59 19.77
N GLY A 135 3.90 7.36 18.74
CA GLY A 135 4.46 8.72 18.86
C GLY A 135 5.30 9.09 17.65
N PRO A 136 5.59 10.38 17.46
CA PRO A 136 6.37 10.86 16.30
C PRO A 136 7.72 10.16 16.12
N ASP A 137 8.36 9.77 17.22
CA ASP A 137 9.69 9.15 17.23
C ASP A 137 9.66 7.65 17.52
N LYS A 138 8.49 7.06 17.70
CA LYS A 138 8.31 5.65 18.09
C LYS A 138 7.57 4.84 17.02
N ASP A 139 6.35 5.25 16.73
CA ASP A 139 5.44 4.52 15.84
C ASP A 139 4.34 5.44 15.35
N ILE A 140 4.17 5.54 14.04
CA ILE A 140 3.31 6.51 13.37
C ILE A 140 2.18 5.79 12.65
N PRO A 141 0.96 5.77 13.21
CA PRO A 141 -0.22 5.22 12.54
C PRO A 141 -0.58 5.96 11.23
N ALA A 142 -1.40 5.31 10.43
CA ALA A 142 -1.94 5.83 9.17
C ALA A 142 -3.31 5.20 8.89
N PRO A 143 -4.07 5.68 7.88
CA PRO A 143 -5.31 5.02 7.46
C PRO A 143 -5.06 3.64 6.83
N ASP A 144 -6.06 2.78 6.95
CA ASP A 144 -6.16 1.48 6.28
C ASP A 144 -7.66 1.13 6.07
N VAL A 145 -7.96 -0.11 5.71
CA VAL A 145 -9.35 -0.57 5.54
C VAL A 145 -10.19 -0.21 6.78
N GLY A 146 -11.36 0.37 6.55
CA GLY A 146 -12.30 0.76 7.59
C GLY A 146 -11.93 2.01 8.40
N THR A 147 -10.82 2.69 8.05
CA THR A 147 -10.41 3.98 8.64
C THR A 147 -10.12 5.02 7.56
N ASN A 148 -10.18 6.29 7.92
CA ASN A 148 -10.06 7.42 7.00
C ASN A 148 -9.33 8.61 7.66
N ALA A 149 -9.28 9.74 6.97
CA ALA A 149 -8.64 10.95 7.47
C ALA A 149 -9.26 11.49 8.76
N GLU A 150 -10.57 11.36 8.92
CA GLU A 150 -11.28 11.79 10.13
C GLU A 150 -10.87 10.96 11.35
N VAL A 151 -10.77 9.62 11.18
CA VAL A 151 -10.26 8.71 12.21
C VAL A 151 -8.83 9.10 12.60
N MET A 152 -7.99 9.49 11.65
CA MET A 152 -6.62 9.98 11.93
C MET A 152 -6.65 11.29 12.72
N GLY A 153 -7.59 12.17 12.44
CA GLY A 153 -7.82 13.39 13.23
C GLY A 153 -8.15 13.06 14.71
N TRP A 154 -9.03 12.09 14.96
CA TRP A 154 -9.35 11.65 16.32
C TRP A 154 -8.16 11.02 17.06
N ILE A 155 -7.30 10.27 16.33
CA ILE A 155 -6.04 9.73 16.89
C ILE A 155 -5.11 10.87 17.31
N MET A 156 -4.89 11.84 16.40
CA MET A 156 -4.03 12.99 16.66
C MET A 156 -4.52 13.78 17.87
N ASP A 157 -5.80 14.11 17.91
CA ASP A 157 -6.42 14.87 18.99
C ASP A 157 -6.29 14.15 20.34
N THR A 158 -6.64 12.86 20.38
CA THR A 158 -6.54 12.05 21.60
C THR A 158 -5.11 11.96 22.11
N TYR A 159 -4.14 11.70 21.22
CA TYR A 159 -2.74 11.65 21.59
C TYR A 159 -2.22 13.00 22.09
N SER A 160 -2.61 14.10 21.45
CA SER A 160 -2.25 15.45 21.84
C SER A 160 -2.79 15.82 23.23
N MET A 161 -4.05 15.46 23.51
CA MET A 161 -4.65 15.66 24.84
C MET A 161 -3.90 14.90 25.93
N LEU A 162 -3.51 13.65 25.68
CA LEU A 162 -2.74 12.83 26.65
C LEU A 162 -1.34 13.40 26.91
N ASN A 163 -0.74 14.09 25.94
CA ASN A 163 0.60 14.65 26.05
C ASN A 163 0.62 16.15 26.44
N GLY A 164 -0.57 16.79 26.54
CA GLY A 164 -0.72 18.19 26.94
C GLY A 164 -0.30 19.23 25.91
N HIS A 165 -0.03 18.83 24.66
CA HIS A 165 0.28 19.73 23.55
C HIS A 165 -0.07 19.10 22.19
N SER A 166 -0.31 19.95 21.18
CA SER A 166 -0.59 19.48 19.81
C SER A 166 0.60 18.72 19.23
N THR A 167 0.35 17.50 18.74
CA THR A 167 1.38 16.60 18.21
C THR A 167 0.95 16.05 16.85
N PRO A 168 0.89 16.87 15.79
CA PRO A 168 0.38 16.46 14.48
C PRO A 168 1.22 15.36 13.82
N ALA A 169 2.52 15.26 14.12
CA ALA A 169 3.41 14.26 13.57
C ALA A 169 3.18 12.82 14.12
N VAL A 170 2.28 12.63 15.11
CA VAL A 170 1.99 11.29 15.66
C VAL A 170 1.33 10.36 14.66
N VAL A 171 0.63 10.89 13.65
CA VAL A 171 -0.16 10.13 12.68
C VAL A 171 -0.11 10.82 11.32
N THR A 172 -0.25 10.04 10.24
CA THR A 172 -0.33 10.61 8.87
C THR A 172 -1.62 10.20 8.18
N GLY A 173 -1.96 10.89 7.10
CA GLY A 173 -3.24 10.75 6.40
C GLY A 173 -4.38 11.54 7.04
N LYS A 174 -4.04 12.60 7.77
CA LYS A 174 -4.97 13.55 8.38
C LYS A 174 -5.63 14.44 7.33
N PRO A 175 -6.77 15.07 7.66
CA PRO A 175 -7.27 16.21 6.90
C PRO A 175 -6.20 17.31 6.76
N ILE A 176 -6.19 18.03 5.63
CA ILE A 176 -5.24 19.12 5.38
C ILE A 176 -5.27 20.15 6.52
N ALA A 177 -6.46 20.55 6.98
CA ALA A 177 -6.64 21.49 8.08
C ALA A 177 -6.01 21.04 9.43
N LEU A 178 -5.63 19.76 9.56
CA LEU A 178 -4.95 19.21 10.72
C LEU A 178 -3.47 18.86 10.44
N GLY A 179 -2.88 19.45 9.41
CA GLY A 179 -1.51 19.19 9.01
C GLY A 179 -1.34 17.98 8.09
N GLY A 180 -2.40 17.58 7.36
CA GLY A 180 -2.27 16.64 6.25
C GLY A 180 -1.42 17.21 5.12
N SER A 181 -0.83 16.35 4.27
CA SER A 181 -0.01 16.79 3.14
C SER A 181 -0.82 16.90 1.86
N GLU A 182 -0.63 17.98 1.12
CA GLU A 182 -1.07 18.08 -0.27
C GLU A 182 -0.51 16.91 -1.10
N GLY A 183 -1.21 16.53 -2.18
CA GLY A 183 -0.83 15.41 -3.05
C GLY A 183 -1.00 14.01 -2.43
N ARG A 184 -1.35 13.89 -1.14
CA ARG A 184 -1.47 12.59 -0.46
C ARG A 184 -2.54 11.68 -1.08
N ASN A 185 -3.66 12.25 -1.50
CA ASN A 185 -4.78 11.50 -2.06
C ASN A 185 -4.41 10.83 -3.40
N GLU A 186 -3.58 11.48 -4.21
CA GLU A 186 -3.12 10.96 -5.51
C GLU A 186 -1.82 10.14 -5.40
N ALA A 187 -1.12 10.15 -4.27
CA ALA A 187 0.24 9.67 -4.14
C ALA A 187 0.43 8.19 -4.55
N THR A 188 -0.52 7.32 -4.21
CA THR A 188 -0.42 5.89 -4.56
C THR A 188 -0.57 5.69 -6.08
N GLY A 189 -1.62 6.26 -6.67
CA GLY A 189 -1.84 6.16 -8.12
C GLY A 189 -0.73 6.85 -8.92
N ARG A 190 -0.18 7.96 -8.42
CA ARG A 190 0.98 8.64 -9.00
C ARG A 190 2.25 7.76 -8.94
N GLY A 191 2.46 7.06 -7.84
CA GLY A 191 3.55 6.08 -7.72
C GLY A 191 3.45 4.96 -8.76
N ILE A 192 2.25 4.43 -8.98
CA ILE A 192 1.98 3.41 -10.01
C ILE A 192 2.24 3.97 -11.40
N MET A 193 1.72 5.15 -11.71
CA MET A 193 1.99 5.83 -12.99
C MET A 193 3.50 6.00 -13.23
N LEU A 194 4.25 6.51 -12.24
CA LEU A 194 5.70 6.69 -12.36
C LEU A 194 6.42 5.37 -12.62
N ASN A 195 6.12 4.30 -11.88
CA ASN A 195 6.71 2.98 -12.10
C ASN A 195 6.34 2.41 -13.47
N THR A 196 5.12 2.66 -13.95
CA THR A 196 4.70 2.28 -15.30
C THR A 196 5.56 2.96 -16.35
N LEU A 197 5.81 4.27 -16.21
CA LEU A 197 6.69 5.01 -17.13
C LEU A 197 8.14 4.50 -17.07
N TYR A 198 8.68 4.26 -15.86
CA TYR A 198 10.05 3.79 -15.70
C TYR A 198 10.26 2.41 -16.33
N ILE A 199 9.35 1.46 -16.09
CA ILE A 199 9.48 0.12 -16.69
C ILE A 199 9.29 0.16 -18.21
N CYS A 200 8.37 0.97 -18.72
CA CYS A 200 8.21 1.18 -20.15
C CYS A 200 9.52 1.73 -20.79
N GLN A 201 10.16 2.70 -20.16
CA GLN A 201 11.45 3.23 -20.60
C GLN A 201 12.54 2.13 -20.62
N LYS A 202 12.62 1.28 -19.59
CA LYS A 202 13.60 0.17 -19.54
C LYS A 202 13.38 -0.89 -20.62
N LEU A 203 12.13 -1.07 -21.03
CA LEU A 203 11.74 -2.07 -22.05
C LEU A 203 11.63 -1.48 -23.47
N GLY A 204 11.85 -0.18 -23.66
CA GLY A 204 11.70 0.49 -24.94
C GLY A 204 10.24 0.57 -25.42
N ILE A 205 9.28 0.57 -24.50
CA ILE A 205 7.84 0.69 -24.79
C ILE A 205 7.46 2.17 -24.82
N ASP A 206 6.94 2.64 -25.95
CA ASP A 206 6.34 3.97 -26.02
C ASP A 206 4.98 3.97 -25.32
N ILE A 207 4.87 4.72 -24.23
CA ILE A 207 3.63 4.82 -23.44
C ILE A 207 2.45 5.33 -24.27
N LYS A 208 2.68 6.17 -25.27
CA LYS A 208 1.63 6.72 -26.14
C LYS A 208 1.08 5.69 -27.13
N ALA A 209 1.86 4.66 -27.42
CA ALA A 209 1.44 3.52 -28.23
C ALA A 209 0.91 2.35 -27.37
N ALA A 210 1.12 2.39 -26.07
CA ALA A 210 0.75 1.31 -25.16
C ALA A 210 -0.75 1.30 -24.87
N THR A 211 -1.32 0.09 -24.88
CA THR A 211 -2.68 -0.18 -24.37
C THR A 211 -2.61 -0.58 -22.91
N VAL A 212 -3.49 -0.02 -22.10
CA VAL A 212 -3.50 -0.23 -20.65
C VAL A 212 -4.85 -0.75 -20.19
N THR A 213 -4.84 -1.76 -19.36
CA THR A 213 -6.00 -2.30 -18.65
C THR A 213 -5.83 -2.07 -17.15
N ILE A 214 -6.86 -1.55 -16.48
CA ILE A 214 -6.83 -1.28 -15.04
C ILE A 214 -8.00 -2.00 -14.36
N GLN A 215 -7.69 -2.91 -13.45
CA GLN A 215 -8.67 -3.57 -12.60
C GLN A 215 -8.91 -2.73 -11.34
N GLY A 216 -10.15 -2.29 -11.15
CA GLY A 216 -10.53 -1.49 -9.98
C GLY A 216 -10.48 0.02 -10.25
N MET A 217 -11.62 0.69 -10.19
CA MET A 217 -11.77 2.15 -10.32
C MET A 217 -12.04 2.83 -8.97
N GLY A 218 -11.48 2.29 -7.88
CA GLY A 218 -11.41 2.95 -6.57
C GLY A 218 -10.34 4.05 -6.55
N ASN A 219 -9.98 4.53 -5.35
CA ASN A 219 -9.03 5.64 -5.16
C ASN A 219 -7.71 5.46 -5.91
N VAL A 220 -7.16 4.25 -5.94
CA VAL A 220 -5.87 3.97 -6.58
C VAL A 220 -6.01 3.90 -8.10
N GLY A 221 -6.94 3.08 -8.60
CA GLY A 221 -7.10 2.85 -10.03
C GLY A 221 -7.60 4.07 -10.79
N SER A 222 -8.54 4.83 -10.23
CA SER A 222 -9.08 6.06 -10.84
C SER A 222 -7.98 7.12 -11.03
N VAL A 223 -7.14 7.33 -10.01
CA VAL A 223 -5.99 8.26 -10.10
C VAL A 223 -4.95 7.73 -11.09
N THR A 224 -4.66 6.44 -11.07
CA THR A 224 -3.74 5.84 -12.04
C THR A 224 -4.22 6.00 -13.47
N ALA A 225 -5.52 5.74 -13.74
CA ALA A 225 -6.14 5.94 -15.06
C ALA A 225 -6.04 7.39 -15.50
N LYS A 226 -6.41 8.35 -14.63
CA LYS A 226 -6.31 9.79 -14.87
C LYS A 226 -4.89 10.20 -15.29
N LEU A 227 -3.90 9.79 -14.51
CA LEU A 227 -2.52 10.20 -14.72
C LEU A 227 -1.90 9.55 -15.96
N LEU A 228 -2.09 8.24 -16.17
CA LEU A 228 -1.58 7.56 -17.38
C LEU A 228 -2.25 8.08 -18.66
N ASN A 229 -3.55 8.39 -18.62
CA ASN A 229 -4.24 9.01 -19.76
C ASN A 229 -3.64 10.39 -20.07
N LYS A 230 -3.27 11.19 -19.05
CA LYS A 230 -2.57 12.47 -19.22
C LYS A 230 -1.19 12.31 -19.87
N GLU A 231 -0.48 11.21 -19.58
CA GLU A 231 0.80 10.87 -20.22
C GLU A 231 0.64 10.33 -21.65
N GLY A 232 -0.60 10.16 -22.12
CA GLY A 232 -0.93 9.73 -23.47
C GLY A 232 -1.14 8.22 -23.64
N ALA A 233 -1.14 7.44 -22.54
CA ALA A 233 -1.46 6.03 -22.60
C ALA A 233 -2.91 5.78 -23.04
N LYS A 234 -3.13 4.76 -23.88
CA LYS A 234 -4.46 4.35 -24.30
C LYS A 234 -5.07 3.40 -23.28
N ILE A 235 -5.95 3.89 -22.39
CA ILE A 235 -6.70 3.05 -21.47
C ILE A 235 -7.83 2.36 -22.22
N VAL A 236 -7.73 1.06 -22.41
CA VAL A 236 -8.71 0.30 -23.22
C VAL A 236 -9.73 -0.45 -22.37
N ALA A 237 -9.42 -0.75 -21.12
CA ALA A 237 -10.37 -1.40 -20.23
C ALA A 237 -10.18 -0.95 -18.77
N VAL A 238 -11.30 -0.81 -18.06
CA VAL A 238 -11.35 -0.57 -16.62
C VAL A 238 -12.46 -1.41 -15.98
N SER A 239 -12.36 -1.70 -14.67
CA SER A 239 -13.43 -2.37 -13.92
C SER A 239 -13.66 -1.77 -12.56
N ASP A 240 -14.84 -2.01 -12.02
CA ASP A 240 -15.19 -1.82 -10.61
C ASP A 240 -15.90 -3.06 -10.06
N VAL A 241 -16.54 -2.95 -8.90
CA VAL A 241 -17.30 -4.06 -8.29
C VAL A 241 -18.51 -4.53 -9.13
N SER A 242 -18.96 -3.72 -10.06
CA SER A 242 -20.10 -4.02 -10.92
C SER A 242 -19.73 -4.72 -12.24
N GLY A 243 -18.44 -4.86 -12.54
CA GLY A 243 -17.91 -5.46 -13.77
C GLY A 243 -16.92 -4.58 -14.52
N GLY A 244 -16.55 -4.99 -15.72
CA GLY A 244 -15.60 -4.29 -16.58
C GLY A 244 -16.25 -3.67 -17.82
N ILE A 245 -15.57 -2.66 -18.35
CA ILE A 245 -15.86 -2.04 -19.64
C ILE A 245 -14.60 -2.03 -20.51
N TYR A 246 -14.77 -2.23 -21.80
CA TYR A 246 -13.70 -2.28 -22.80
C TYR A 246 -14.06 -1.47 -24.05
N ASN A 247 -13.09 -0.72 -24.56
CA ASN A 247 -13.15 -0.07 -25.87
C ASN A 247 -11.75 -0.13 -26.51
N GLY A 248 -11.61 -0.88 -27.60
CA GLY A 248 -10.31 -1.03 -28.29
C GLY A 248 -9.74 0.27 -28.85
N ASN A 249 -10.58 1.29 -29.08
CA ASN A 249 -10.14 2.62 -29.51
C ASN A 249 -9.67 3.51 -28.36
N GLY A 250 -9.84 3.06 -27.11
CA GLY A 250 -9.58 3.79 -25.88
C GLY A 250 -10.87 4.32 -25.25
N LEU A 251 -10.92 4.28 -23.92
CA LEU A 251 -12.03 4.78 -23.10
C LEU A 251 -11.87 6.29 -22.82
N ASN A 252 -12.98 7.00 -22.73
CA ASN A 252 -12.99 8.38 -22.30
C ASN A 252 -12.86 8.47 -20.77
N ILE A 253 -11.60 8.45 -20.28
CA ILE A 253 -11.32 8.43 -18.84
C ILE A 253 -11.88 9.65 -18.11
N HIS A 254 -11.88 10.84 -18.73
CA HIS A 254 -12.44 12.03 -18.11
C HIS A 254 -13.96 11.86 -17.85
N ALA A 255 -14.71 11.43 -18.84
CA ALA A 255 -16.14 11.22 -18.70
C ALA A 255 -16.48 10.09 -17.70
N ILE A 256 -15.67 9.01 -17.68
CA ILE A 256 -15.81 7.93 -16.69
C ILE A 256 -15.61 8.46 -15.27
N LEU A 257 -14.56 9.25 -15.02
CA LEU A 257 -14.28 9.78 -13.71
C LEU A 257 -15.32 10.79 -13.23
N GLU A 258 -15.82 11.63 -14.15
CA GLU A 258 -16.92 12.54 -13.86
C GLU A 258 -18.19 11.77 -13.49
N TYR A 259 -18.54 10.73 -14.24
CA TYR A 259 -19.67 9.87 -13.93
C TYR A 259 -19.54 9.18 -12.58
N LEU A 260 -18.38 8.60 -12.29
CA LEU A 260 -18.10 7.91 -11.02
C LEU A 260 -17.99 8.86 -9.82
N SER A 261 -17.79 10.16 -10.02
CA SER A 261 -17.76 11.16 -8.93
C SER A 261 -19.11 11.32 -8.23
N VAL A 262 -20.20 10.97 -8.89
CA VAL A 262 -21.54 10.97 -8.31
C VAL A 262 -21.71 9.75 -7.41
N LYS A 263 -22.01 9.98 -6.14
CA LYS A 263 -22.16 8.93 -5.13
C LYS A 263 -23.21 7.87 -5.56
N GLY A 264 -22.79 6.63 -5.58
CA GLY A 264 -23.63 5.49 -5.94
C GLY A 264 -23.55 5.06 -7.40
N ASN A 265 -22.90 5.86 -8.27
CA ASN A 265 -22.64 5.44 -9.64
C ASN A 265 -21.58 4.36 -9.70
N LEU A 266 -21.83 3.36 -10.55
CA LEU A 266 -20.91 2.27 -10.86
C LEU A 266 -20.75 2.13 -12.37
N LEU A 267 -19.66 1.50 -12.82
CA LEU A 267 -19.38 1.32 -14.26
C LEU A 267 -20.51 0.61 -15.01
N SER A 268 -21.29 -0.23 -14.33
CA SER A 268 -22.47 -0.89 -14.94
C SER A 268 -23.52 0.10 -15.48
N GLY A 269 -23.58 1.31 -14.98
CA GLY A 269 -24.48 2.36 -15.48
C GLY A 269 -23.86 3.31 -16.51
N TYR A 270 -22.55 3.26 -16.73
CA TYR A 270 -21.84 4.11 -17.70
C TYR A 270 -21.97 3.56 -19.12
N ASN A 271 -22.10 4.41 -20.12
CA ASN A 271 -22.13 4.05 -21.55
C ASN A 271 -21.38 5.09 -22.38
N GLU A 272 -20.65 4.60 -23.39
CA GLU A 272 -20.07 5.39 -24.48
C GLU A 272 -20.08 4.58 -25.78
N ASP A 273 -19.94 5.26 -26.92
CA ASP A 273 -19.95 4.61 -28.22
C ASP A 273 -18.74 3.66 -28.39
N GLY A 274 -19.02 2.47 -28.95
CA GLY A 274 -18.01 1.45 -29.22
C GLY A 274 -17.57 0.65 -27.98
N MET A 275 -18.14 0.94 -26.81
CA MET A 275 -17.86 0.23 -25.57
C MET A 275 -18.54 -1.14 -25.52
N LYS A 276 -17.89 -2.09 -24.85
CA LYS A 276 -18.44 -3.42 -24.53
C LYS A 276 -18.32 -3.68 -23.02
N ARG A 277 -19.30 -4.43 -22.49
CA ARG A 277 -19.23 -5.00 -21.13
C ARG A 277 -18.37 -6.25 -21.15
N ILE A 278 -17.51 -6.40 -20.16
CA ILE A 278 -16.64 -7.55 -20.00
C ILE A 278 -16.63 -8.00 -18.53
N SER A 279 -16.37 -9.27 -18.31
CA SER A 279 -16.17 -9.84 -16.97
C SER A 279 -14.78 -9.47 -16.42
N ASN A 280 -14.57 -9.71 -15.12
CA ASN A 280 -13.26 -9.55 -14.49
C ASN A 280 -12.20 -10.49 -15.09
N GLU A 281 -12.57 -11.75 -15.41
CA GLU A 281 -11.66 -12.71 -16.04
C GLU A 281 -11.27 -12.26 -17.47
N GLU A 282 -12.22 -11.80 -18.26
CA GLU A 282 -11.94 -11.24 -19.59
C GLU A 282 -11.04 -10.02 -19.50
N LEU A 283 -11.25 -9.13 -18.52
CA LEU A 283 -10.41 -7.96 -18.31
C LEU A 283 -8.96 -8.34 -18.00
N LEU A 284 -8.73 -9.26 -17.08
CA LEU A 284 -7.38 -9.68 -16.67
C LEU A 284 -6.62 -10.36 -17.83
N THR A 285 -7.34 -11.01 -18.75
CA THR A 285 -6.75 -11.79 -19.85
C THR A 285 -6.76 -11.06 -21.19
N LEU A 286 -7.13 -9.78 -21.23
CA LEU A 286 -7.09 -8.96 -22.45
C LEU A 286 -5.66 -8.92 -23.02
N ASP A 287 -5.61 -8.89 -24.36
CA ASP A 287 -4.35 -8.64 -25.07
C ASP A 287 -4.03 -7.15 -25.04
N THR A 288 -3.29 -6.75 -24.00
CA THR A 288 -2.89 -5.36 -23.76
C THR A 288 -1.40 -5.28 -23.44
N THR A 289 -0.80 -4.11 -23.60
CA THR A 289 0.60 -3.91 -23.28
C THR A 289 0.82 -3.98 -21.77
N ILE A 290 -0.04 -3.34 -21.00
CA ILE A 290 0.11 -3.14 -19.55
C ILE A 290 -1.19 -3.54 -18.83
N LEU A 291 -1.06 -4.34 -17.79
CA LEU A 291 -2.13 -4.68 -16.85
C LEU A 291 -1.83 -4.09 -15.47
N ILE A 292 -2.79 -3.39 -14.88
CA ILE A 292 -2.67 -2.79 -13.55
C ILE A 292 -3.76 -3.35 -12.65
N PRO A 293 -3.48 -4.40 -11.86
CA PRO A 293 -4.41 -4.91 -10.86
C PRO A 293 -4.41 -3.98 -9.65
N ALA A 294 -5.48 -3.18 -9.49
CA ALA A 294 -5.63 -2.17 -8.44
C ALA A 294 -6.92 -2.34 -7.60
N ALA A 295 -7.48 -3.56 -7.58
CA ALA A 295 -8.71 -3.88 -6.83
C ALA A 295 -8.40 -4.58 -5.51
N LEU A 296 -8.24 -5.89 -5.54
CA LEU A 296 -8.10 -6.76 -4.37
C LEU A 296 -6.85 -7.65 -4.47
N GLU A 297 -6.55 -8.32 -3.36
CA GLU A 297 -5.55 -9.37 -3.29
C GLU A 297 -5.94 -10.63 -4.08
N ASN A 298 -4.95 -11.44 -4.49
CA ASN A 298 -5.10 -12.76 -5.12
C ASN A 298 -5.95 -12.77 -6.41
N GLN A 299 -5.99 -11.65 -7.14
CA GLN A 299 -6.72 -11.56 -8.40
C GLN A 299 -6.05 -12.34 -9.52
N ILE A 300 -4.72 -12.33 -9.56
CA ILE A 300 -3.93 -13.14 -10.47
C ILE A 300 -3.41 -14.34 -9.68
N ASN A 301 -3.84 -15.52 -10.05
CA ASN A 301 -3.56 -16.78 -9.36
C ASN A 301 -3.22 -17.89 -10.38
N LYS A 302 -2.94 -19.10 -9.89
CA LYS A 302 -2.54 -20.24 -10.72
C LYS A 302 -3.55 -20.59 -11.83
N ASP A 303 -4.84 -20.26 -11.66
CA ASP A 303 -5.90 -20.66 -12.58
C ASP A 303 -6.04 -19.70 -13.78
N ASN A 304 -5.48 -18.47 -13.66
CA ASN A 304 -5.55 -17.45 -14.70
C ASN A 304 -4.20 -16.89 -15.17
N ALA A 305 -3.10 -17.14 -14.46
CA ALA A 305 -1.78 -16.61 -14.80
C ALA A 305 -1.32 -17.02 -16.21
N ASP A 306 -1.55 -18.26 -16.61
CA ASP A 306 -1.22 -18.74 -17.95
C ASP A 306 -1.99 -18.03 -19.07
N LYS A 307 -3.18 -17.51 -18.77
CA LYS A 307 -4.04 -16.79 -19.71
C LYS A 307 -3.68 -15.31 -19.87
N ILE A 308 -2.88 -14.75 -18.96
CA ILE A 308 -2.45 -13.34 -19.02
C ILE A 308 -1.63 -13.10 -20.29
N LYS A 309 -1.99 -12.08 -21.06
CA LYS A 309 -1.34 -11.69 -22.31
C LYS A 309 -0.55 -10.40 -22.21
N ALA A 310 -0.74 -9.64 -21.14
CA ALA A 310 -0.04 -8.40 -20.89
C ALA A 310 1.48 -8.64 -20.84
N LYS A 311 2.26 -7.73 -21.44
CA LYS A 311 3.73 -7.77 -21.41
C LYS A 311 4.28 -7.30 -20.08
N VAL A 312 3.56 -6.35 -19.45
CA VAL A 312 3.94 -5.72 -18.19
C VAL A 312 2.75 -5.75 -17.23
N ILE A 313 3.02 -6.13 -15.99
CA ILE A 313 2.08 -5.98 -14.89
C ILE A 313 2.65 -4.96 -13.90
N VAL A 314 1.86 -3.99 -13.45
CA VAL A 314 2.24 -3.04 -12.40
C VAL A 314 1.21 -3.13 -11.27
N GLU A 315 1.62 -3.66 -10.13
CA GLU A 315 0.71 -3.97 -9.03
C GLU A 315 0.25 -2.73 -8.27
N GLY A 316 -1.02 -2.38 -8.43
CA GLY A 316 -1.64 -1.26 -7.72
C GLY A 316 -2.20 -1.65 -6.35
N ALA A 317 -2.85 -2.80 -6.25
CA ALA A 317 -3.32 -3.36 -4.97
C ALA A 317 -2.15 -3.98 -4.18
N ASN A 318 -2.38 -4.34 -2.92
CA ASN A 318 -1.42 -5.13 -2.15
C ASN A 318 -1.66 -6.61 -2.42
N GLY A 319 -0.61 -7.36 -2.78
CA GLY A 319 -0.66 -8.79 -3.03
C GLY A 319 -1.68 -9.22 -4.11
N PRO A 320 -1.82 -8.53 -5.24
CA PRO A 320 -2.83 -8.90 -6.24
C PRO A 320 -2.46 -10.17 -7.00
N THR A 321 -1.18 -10.57 -6.98
CA THR A 321 -0.64 -11.77 -7.63
C THR A 321 -0.14 -12.75 -6.59
N THR A 322 -0.61 -14.01 -6.66
CA THR A 322 -0.14 -15.08 -5.77
C THR A 322 1.29 -15.50 -6.11
N ILE A 323 1.98 -16.17 -5.18
CA ILE A 323 3.36 -16.65 -5.38
C ILE A 323 3.43 -17.61 -6.57
N GLU A 324 2.49 -18.55 -6.67
CA GLU A 324 2.42 -19.51 -7.75
C GLU A 324 2.19 -18.84 -9.12
N ALA A 325 1.36 -17.78 -9.13
CA ALA A 325 1.12 -17.01 -10.34
C ALA A 325 2.36 -16.21 -10.76
N ASP A 326 3.10 -15.64 -9.80
CA ASP A 326 4.34 -14.91 -10.06
C ASP A 326 5.38 -15.79 -10.77
N GLU A 327 5.54 -17.04 -10.32
CA GLU A 327 6.42 -18.02 -10.97
C GLU A 327 5.99 -18.38 -12.41
N ILE A 328 4.68 -18.50 -12.65
CA ILE A 328 4.13 -18.76 -13.99
C ILE A 328 4.40 -17.58 -14.91
N LEU A 329 4.14 -16.36 -14.45
CA LEU A 329 4.34 -15.13 -15.20
C LEU A 329 5.82 -14.89 -15.53
N ASP A 330 6.71 -15.14 -14.58
CA ASP A 330 8.17 -15.03 -14.79
C ASP A 330 8.65 -15.98 -15.88
N LYS A 331 8.23 -17.27 -15.84
CA LYS A 331 8.52 -18.27 -16.88
C LYS A 331 7.98 -17.87 -18.27
N LYS A 332 6.88 -17.11 -18.32
CA LYS A 332 6.30 -16.57 -19.56
C LYS A 332 7.03 -15.32 -20.06
N GLY A 333 7.96 -14.77 -19.28
CA GLY A 333 8.65 -13.53 -19.60
C GLY A 333 7.81 -12.26 -19.41
N VAL A 334 6.73 -12.33 -18.64
CA VAL A 334 5.93 -11.16 -18.23
C VAL A 334 6.72 -10.38 -17.18
N VAL A 335 6.95 -9.09 -17.42
CA VAL A 335 7.66 -8.25 -16.46
C VAL A 335 6.69 -7.71 -15.43
N LEU A 336 6.87 -8.07 -14.15
CA LEU A 336 6.01 -7.66 -13.06
C LEU A 336 6.72 -6.67 -12.15
N VAL A 337 6.17 -5.44 -12.02
CA VAL A 337 6.60 -4.44 -11.03
C VAL A 337 5.80 -4.66 -9.75
N PRO A 338 6.46 -5.09 -8.64
CA PRO A 338 5.75 -5.55 -7.44
C PRO A 338 5.13 -4.40 -6.64
N ASP A 339 4.09 -4.72 -5.90
CA ASP A 339 3.30 -3.82 -5.05
C ASP A 339 4.15 -3.03 -4.05
N ILE A 340 5.11 -3.67 -3.37
CA ILE A 340 5.98 -3.01 -2.39
C ILE A 340 6.84 -1.88 -2.99
N LEU A 341 7.00 -1.85 -4.32
CA LEU A 341 7.61 -0.77 -5.07
C LEU A 341 6.54 0.12 -5.71
N ALA A 342 5.65 -0.46 -6.52
CA ALA A 342 4.72 0.27 -7.38
C ALA A 342 3.77 1.19 -6.59
N ASN A 343 3.16 0.68 -5.52
CA ASN A 343 2.19 1.43 -4.72
C ASN A 343 2.80 2.16 -3.50
N SER A 344 4.14 2.21 -3.40
CA SER A 344 4.84 2.87 -2.28
C SER A 344 4.72 4.39 -2.26
N GLY A 345 4.18 5.01 -3.31
CA GLY A 345 3.95 6.45 -3.36
C GLY A 345 3.15 6.98 -2.17
N GLY A 346 2.14 6.22 -1.73
CA GLY A 346 1.34 6.57 -0.56
C GLY A 346 2.15 6.68 0.73
N VAL A 347 3.04 5.72 1.01
CA VAL A 347 3.88 5.76 2.22
C VAL A 347 4.99 6.80 2.11
N ILE A 348 5.50 7.08 0.91
CA ILE A 348 6.48 8.15 0.69
C ILE A 348 5.87 9.50 1.00
N VAL A 349 4.66 9.81 0.52
CA VAL A 349 3.99 11.10 0.85
C VAL A 349 3.55 11.12 2.31
N SER A 350 3.22 9.99 2.93
CA SER A 350 3.05 9.93 4.39
C SER A 350 4.33 10.30 5.13
N TYR A 351 5.51 9.91 4.63
CA TYR A 351 6.79 10.36 5.18
C TYR A 351 6.96 11.88 5.02
N PHE A 352 6.58 12.45 3.88
CA PHE A 352 6.63 13.91 3.68
C PHE A 352 5.67 14.66 4.61
N GLU A 353 4.46 14.14 4.85
CA GLU A 353 3.54 14.70 5.83
C GLU A 353 4.14 14.75 7.24
N TRP A 354 4.78 13.66 7.66
CA TRP A 354 5.48 13.60 8.95
C TRP A 354 6.62 14.62 9.02
N VAL A 355 7.45 14.75 7.98
CA VAL A 355 8.53 15.74 7.91
C VAL A 355 7.98 17.16 8.02
N GLN A 356 6.93 17.49 7.27
CA GLN A 356 6.27 18.80 7.30
C GLN A 356 5.75 19.10 8.72
N ASN A 357 5.12 18.11 9.38
CA ASN A 357 4.60 18.28 10.73
C ASN A 357 5.71 18.44 11.78
N LEU A 358 6.85 17.78 11.64
CA LEU A 358 8.02 17.96 12.54
C LEU A 358 8.66 19.33 12.34
N GLN A 359 8.66 19.86 11.12
CA GLN A 359 9.24 21.15 10.78
C GLN A 359 8.26 22.30 10.99
N SER A 360 6.97 22.02 11.20
CA SER A 360 5.88 23.03 11.22
C SER A 360 5.90 23.90 9.95
N PHE A 361 6.15 23.28 8.79
CA PHE A 361 6.27 23.94 7.51
C PHE A 361 5.59 23.12 6.40
N GLU A 362 4.72 23.75 5.63
CA GLU A 362 3.93 23.12 4.57
C GLU A 362 4.66 23.17 3.23
N TRP A 363 4.51 22.12 2.43
CA TRP A 363 4.98 22.06 1.05
C TRP A 363 3.79 22.11 0.10
N THR A 364 3.99 22.76 -1.02
CA THR A 364 3.00 22.77 -2.10
C THR A 364 2.85 21.38 -2.72
N GLU A 365 1.71 21.12 -3.37
CA GLU A 365 1.50 19.86 -4.08
C GLU A 365 2.59 19.58 -5.12
N GLU A 366 3.07 20.63 -5.83
CA GLU A 366 4.14 20.50 -6.80
C GLU A 366 5.46 20.05 -6.16
N GLU A 367 5.82 20.63 -5.02
CA GLU A 367 7.00 20.21 -4.25
C GLU A 367 6.90 18.76 -3.80
N VAL A 368 5.73 18.36 -3.27
CA VAL A 368 5.45 16.99 -2.85
C VAL A 368 5.59 16.04 -4.03
N ASN A 369 4.96 16.35 -5.17
CA ASN A 369 4.99 15.51 -6.37
C ASN A 369 6.40 15.39 -6.96
N SER A 370 7.17 16.48 -7.00
CA SER A 370 8.56 16.49 -7.46
C SER A 370 9.46 15.61 -6.57
N LYS A 371 9.34 15.77 -5.24
CA LYS A 371 10.08 14.96 -4.27
C LYS A 371 9.68 13.47 -4.33
N LEU A 372 8.39 13.20 -4.56
CA LEU A 372 7.87 11.84 -4.77
C LEU A 372 8.50 11.20 -6.00
N ALA A 373 8.47 11.90 -7.15
CA ALA A 373 9.05 11.37 -8.39
C ALA A 373 10.54 11.02 -8.22
N ARG A 374 11.33 11.89 -7.57
CA ARG A 374 12.74 11.62 -7.28
C ARG A 374 12.95 10.39 -6.39
N LYS A 375 12.14 10.21 -5.34
CA LYS A 375 12.21 9.05 -4.45
C LYS A 375 11.82 7.77 -5.18
N MET A 376 10.72 7.79 -5.94
CA MET A 376 10.25 6.64 -6.72
C MET A 376 11.26 6.22 -7.79
N SER A 377 11.85 7.17 -8.51
CA SER A 377 12.90 6.89 -9.52
C SER A 377 14.09 6.19 -8.88
N LYS A 378 14.61 6.71 -7.76
CA LYS A 378 15.73 6.09 -7.04
C LYS A 378 15.39 4.67 -6.57
N ALA A 379 14.21 4.45 -5.99
CA ALA A 379 13.76 3.14 -5.53
C ALA A 379 13.65 2.15 -6.72
N PHE A 380 13.06 2.58 -7.83
CA PHE A 380 12.93 1.78 -9.04
C PHE A 380 14.31 1.38 -9.60
N GLU A 381 15.24 2.33 -9.76
CA GLU A 381 16.57 2.05 -10.28
C GLU A 381 17.35 1.07 -9.40
N ASN A 382 17.26 1.18 -8.08
CA ASN A 382 17.88 0.26 -7.15
C ASN A 382 17.34 -1.17 -7.32
N VAL A 383 16.00 -1.31 -7.38
CA VAL A 383 15.34 -2.62 -7.56
C VAL A 383 15.67 -3.20 -8.93
N TYR A 384 15.58 -2.40 -9.98
CA TYR A 384 15.88 -2.84 -11.34
C TYR A 384 17.36 -3.26 -11.48
N GLY A 385 18.27 -2.50 -10.89
CA GLY A 385 19.71 -2.77 -10.91
C GLY A 385 20.06 -4.11 -10.26
N ILE A 386 19.58 -4.35 -9.01
CA ILE A 386 19.87 -5.61 -8.31
C ILE A 386 19.17 -6.81 -8.99
N ALA A 387 17.97 -6.63 -9.51
CA ALA A 387 17.25 -7.69 -10.22
C ALA A 387 18.05 -8.14 -11.47
N LYS A 388 18.60 -7.19 -12.23
CA LYS A 388 19.49 -7.48 -13.37
C LYS A 388 20.81 -8.11 -12.93
N GLU A 389 21.46 -7.58 -11.90
CA GLU A 389 22.74 -8.12 -11.38
C GLU A 389 22.61 -9.57 -10.93
N LYS A 390 21.53 -9.88 -10.21
CA LYS A 390 21.28 -11.22 -9.65
C LYS A 390 20.52 -12.15 -10.60
N ASN A 391 20.08 -11.64 -11.75
CA ASN A 391 19.24 -12.36 -12.71
C ASN A 391 17.98 -12.96 -12.06
N VAL A 392 17.22 -12.12 -11.35
CA VAL A 392 15.98 -12.47 -10.65
C VAL A 392 14.84 -11.53 -11.05
N SER A 393 13.59 -11.87 -10.68
CA SER A 393 12.43 -11.01 -10.90
C SER A 393 12.55 -9.68 -10.14
N LEU A 394 11.82 -8.64 -10.57
CA LEU A 394 11.78 -7.35 -9.84
C LEU A 394 11.19 -7.51 -8.43
N ARG A 395 10.26 -8.46 -8.22
CA ARG A 395 9.76 -8.78 -6.89
C ARG A 395 10.89 -9.30 -5.99
N THR A 396 11.62 -10.29 -6.44
CA THR A 396 12.78 -10.79 -5.70
C THR A 396 13.78 -9.66 -5.46
N GLY A 397 14.12 -8.88 -6.50
CA GLY A 397 15.01 -7.73 -6.38
C GLY A 397 14.58 -6.72 -5.31
N ALA A 398 13.27 -6.43 -5.22
CA ALA A 398 12.73 -5.55 -4.19
C ALA A 398 12.95 -6.11 -2.76
N TYR A 399 12.73 -7.41 -2.55
CA TYR A 399 13.00 -8.03 -1.26
C TYR A 399 14.49 -8.12 -0.93
N LEU A 400 15.37 -8.30 -1.94
CA LEU A 400 16.83 -8.23 -1.73
C LEU A 400 17.25 -6.85 -1.21
N ILE A 401 16.78 -5.77 -1.83
CA ILE A 401 17.03 -4.38 -1.39
C ILE A 401 16.48 -4.17 0.02
N ALA A 402 15.24 -4.60 0.28
CA ALA A 402 14.61 -4.42 1.57
C ALA A 402 15.38 -5.14 2.70
N LEU A 403 15.63 -6.44 2.53
CA LEU A 403 16.32 -7.24 3.54
C LEU A 403 17.75 -6.73 3.77
N LYS A 404 18.49 -6.46 2.67
CA LYS A 404 19.85 -5.89 2.76
C LYS A 404 19.85 -4.61 3.59
N SER A 405 18.93 -3.69 3.32
CA SER A 405 18.84 -2.41 4.02
C SER A 405 18.56 -2.59 5.53
N VAL A 406 17.66 -3.52 5.90
CA VAL A 406 17.34 -3.80 7.30
C VAL A 406 18.51 -4.46 8.00
N VAL A 407 19.11 -5.51 7.41
CA VAL A 407 20.23 -6.25 7.98
C VAL A 407 21.48 -5.37 8.15
N ASP A 408 21.84 -4.59 7.13
CA ASP A 408 22.99 -3.69 7.19
C ASP A 408 22.81 -2.62 8.28
N THR A 409 21.59 -2.06 8.42
CA THR A 409 21.30 -1.11 9.48
C THR A 409 21.33 -1.76 10.86
N THR A 410 20.85 -3.00 11.00
CA THR A 410 20.93 -3.77 12.25
C THR A 410 22.39 -4.00 12.64
N LYS A 411 23.25 -4.38 11.70
CA LYS A 411 24.70 -4.55 11.94
C LYS A 411 25.38 -3.26 12.40
N LEU A 412 25.04 -2.13 11.77
CA LEU A 412 25.60 -0.82 12.13
C LEU A 412 25.18 -0.35 13.53
N ARG A 413 23.93 -0.62 13.93
CA ARG A 413 23.42 -0.26 15.27
C ARG A 413 23.88 -1.23 16.35
N GLY A 414 24.18 -2.46 15.97
CA GLY A 414 24.43 -3.56 16.91
C GLY A 414 23.14 -4.09 17.56
N ILE A 415 23.26 -5.23 18.21
CA ILE A 415 22.20 -5.82 19.07
C ILE A 415 22.62 -5.59 20.51
N TRP A 416 21.82 -4.83 21.27
CA TRP A 416 22.05 -4.52 22.67
C TRP A 416 21.21 -5.41 23.58
N PRO A 417 21.70 -5.84 24.77
CA PRO A 417 23.05 -5.74 25.29
C PRO A 417 24.03 -6.67 24.61
#